data_fb29e5988cd45105a9fca6dd1d6d3f74
#
_entry.id   fb29e5988cd45105a9fca6dd1d6d3f74
#
_cell.length_a   1.000
_cell.length_b   1.000
_cell.length_c   1.000
_cell.angle_alpha   90.00
_cell.angle_beta   90.00
_cell.angle_gamma   90.00
#
_symmetry.space_group_name_H-M   'P 1'
#
loop_
_entity.id
_entity.type
_entity.pdbx_description
1 polymer ?
#
loop_
_entity_poly.entity_id
_entity_poly.type
_entity_poly.pdbx_seq_one_letter_code
_entity_poly.pdbx_strand_id
1 'polypeptide(L)'
;MSSFTDNDILKDFHIHSCYSDGDLEPAEIVDRWMAEGYGIISITDHDGIEGSIEGANYVADNNLDIQFVSGIEFDSSDELAHEIHILGYGFDYDSPAIRSALSKVVLWRARRNDAIFQTLIELGYDINIEEIMAVNGGRYTGKPTFARVLVDKGYFESVTDAFEKLLDSNEKLCALRKETLPANDVIDIIHEAGGIAIMAHPMEYKERSESLESYMPRLVKLMGRLVEYGIDGIECEHPSATAEEARWLKECAMKNRLVITAGSDFHSDAVKRVY
;
A
#
# COMPACT_ATOMS: atom_id res chain seq x y z
N MET A 1 -8.78 4.60 -20.50
CA MET A 1 -9.42 5.65 -19.64
C MET A 1 -10.95 5.48 -19.47
N SER A 2 -11.66 4.63 -20.22
CA SER A 2 -13.12 4.42 -20.04
C SER A 2 -13.49 3.52 -18.84
N SER A 3 -12.58 2.69 -18.36
CA SER A 3 -12.84 1.70 -17.30
C SER A 3 -13.03 2.29 -15.89
N PHE A 4 -12.52 3.46 -15.61
CA PHE A 4 -12.68 4.10 -14.28
C PHE A 4 -14.06 4.74 -14.07
N THR A 5 -14.86 4.95 -15.12
CA THR A 5 -16.10 5.74 -15.07
C THR A 5 -17.39 4.92 -15.22
N ASP A 6 -17.33 3.61 -15.47
CA ASP A 6 -18.52 2.77 -15.57
C ASP A 6 -19.09 2.46 -14.17
N ASN A 7 -20.23 3.04 -13.82
CA ASN A 7 -20.82 2.99 -12.48
C ASN A 7 -21.53 1.66 -12.13
N ASP A 8 -21.71 0.78 -13.11
CA ASP A 8 -22.47 -0.46 -12.92
C ASP A 8 -21.57 -1.67 -12.60
N ILE A 9 -20.24 -1.53 -12.71
CA ILE A 9 -19.25 -2.60 -12.47
C ILE A 9 -18.60 -2.38 -11.11
N LEU A 10 -18.61 -3.40 -10.25
CA LEU A 10 -17.84 -3.38 -8.99
C LEU A 10 -16.34 -3.36 -9.30
N LYS A 11 -15.61 -2.53 -8.58
CA LYS A 11 -14.19 -2.30 -8.78
C LYS A 11 -13.47 -2.28 -7.44
N ASP A 12 -12.29 -2.88 -7.41
CA ASP A 12 -11.37 -2.77 -6.30
C ASP A 12 -9.96 -2.50 -6.83
N PHE A 13 -9.46 -1.32 -6.60
CA PHE A 13 -8.17 -0.88 -7.11
C PHE A 13 -7.04 -0.94 -6.07
N HIS A 14 -7.31 -1.44 -4.84
CA HIS A 14 -6.32 -1.46 -3.79
C HIS A 14 -6.38 -2.78 -3.00
N ILE A 15 -5.53 -3.72 -3.38
CA ILE A 15 -5.51 -5.08 -2.82
C ILE A 15 -4.06 -5.51 -2.64
N HIS A 16 -3.72 -6.06 -1.48
CA HIS A 16 -2.39 -6.60 -1.19
C HIS A 16 -2.37 -8.12 -1.26
N SER A 17 -1.30 -8.65 -1.86
CA SER A 17 -1.06 -10.08 -1.97
C SER A 17 0.07 -10.54 -1.04
N CYS A 18 0.37 -11.84 -1.05
CA CYS A 18 1.52 -12.42 -0.34
C CYS A 18 2.89 -11.93 -0.87
N TYR A 19 2.90 -11.15 -1.95
CA TYR A 19 4.10 -10.47 -2.45
C TYR A 19 4.44 -9.19 -1.68
N SER A 20 3.52 -8.71 -0.83
CA SER A 20 3.78 -7.72 0.21
C SER A 20 3.32 -8.23 1.56
N ASP A 21 2.38 -7.61 2.20
CA ASP A 21 1.89 -7.93 3.53
C ASP A 21 0.47 -8.50 3.55
N GLY A 22 -0.09 -8.81 2.38
CA GLY A 22 -1.31 -9.59 2.24
C GLY A 22 -1.10 -11.08 2.51
N ASP A 23 -2.19 -11.80 2.78
CA ASP A 23 -2.16 -13.23 3.10
C ASP A 23 -2.47 -14.13 1.90
N LEU A 24 -3.14 -13.62 0.85
CA LEU A 24 -3.60 -14.42 -0.28
C LEU A 24 -2.60 -14.41 -1.45
N GLU A 25 -2.54 -15.54 -2.16
CA GLU A 25 -1.86 -15.62 -3.45
C GLU A 25 -2.64 -14.80 -4.51
N PRO A 26 -1.98 -14.23 -5.54
CA PRO A 26 -2.65 -13.44 -6.57
C PRO A 26 -3.81 -14.18 -7.27
N ALA A 27 -3.66 -15.48 -7.52
CA ALA A 27 -4.73 -16.30 -8.10
C ALA A 27 -5.95 -16.41 -7.17
N GLU A 28 -5.74 -16.56 -5.86
CA GLU A 28 -6.81 -16.62 -4.87
C GLU A 28 -7.55 -15.28 -4.77
N ILE A 29 -6.83 -14.16 -4.89
CA ILE A 29 -7.43 -12.82 -4.95
C ILE A 29 -8.34 -12.72 -6.19
N VAL A 30 -7.84 -13.06 -7.37
CA VAL A 30 -8.63 -13.00 -8.61
C VAL A 30 -9.89 -13.85 -8.50
N ASP A 31 -9.78 -15.11 -8.07
CA ASP A 31 -10.92 -16.03 -7.94
C ASP A 31 -11.95 -15.51 -6.93
N ARG A 32 -11.50 -15.00 -5.81
CA ARG A 32 -12.35 -14.45 -4.75
C ARG A 32 -13.11 -13.21 -5.20
N TRP A 33 -12.42 -12.22 -5.77
CA TRP A 33 -13.07 -10.98 -6.23
C TRP A 33 -14.05 -11.25 -7.36
N MET A 34 -13.74 -12.18 -8.30
CA MET A 34 -14.69 -12.63 -9.28
C MET A 34 -15.95 -13.28 -8.65
N ALA A 35 -15.77 -14.15 -7.65
CA ALA A 35 -16.88 -14.78 -6.95
C ALA A 35 -17.75 -13.78 -6.18
N GLU A 36 -17.17 -12.68 -5.70
CA GLU A 36 -17.85 -11.56 -5.05
C GLU A 36 -18.49 -10.56 -6.05
N GLY A 37 -18.31 -10.77 -7.37
CA GLY A 37 -18.96 -10.00 -8.43
C GLY A 37 -18.17 -8.77 -8.90
N TYR A 38 -16.90 -8.66 -8.54
CA TYR A 38 -16.05 -7.61 -9.07
C TYR A 38 -15.71 -7.86 -10.54
N GLY A 39 -15.79 -6.82 -11.35
CA GLY A 39 -15.44 -6.88 -12.77
C GLY A 39 -14.12 -6.21 -13.11
N ILE A 40 -13.57 -5.40 -12.20
CA ILE A 40 -12.26 -4.76 -12.39
C ILE A 40 -11.49 -4.79 -11.07
N ILE A 41 -10.23 -5.26 -11.10
CA ILE A 41 -9.36 -5.28 -9.92
C ILE A 41 -7.94 -4.82 -10.26
N SER A 42 -7.21 -4.43 -9.21
CA SER A 42 -5.78 -4.20 -9.25
C SER A 42 -5.12 -4.73 -7.97
N ILE A 43 -4.07 -5.52 -8.10
CA ILE A 43 -3.18 -5.86 -6.99
C ILE A 43 -2.09 -4.80 -6.94
N THR A 44 -1.92 -4.20 -5.76
CA THR A 44 -1.11 -3.00 -5.53
C THR A 44 -0.14 -3.20 -4.37
N ASP A 45 0.65 -4.27 -4.44
CA ASP A 45 1.63 -4.61 -3.41
C ASP A 45 2.59 -3.46 -3.10
N HIS A 46 2.98 -3.30 -1.82
CA HIS A 46 3.93 -2.30 -1.38
C HIS A 46 5.30 -2.46 -2.03
N ASP A 47 5.73 -1.44 -2.79
CA ASP A 47 7.03 -1.38 -3.46
C ASP A 47 7.39 -2.67 -4.23
N GLY A 48 6.40 -3.28 -4.88
CA GLY A 48 6.54 -4.51 -5.65
C GLY A 48 5.49 -4.64 -6.74
N ILE A 49 5.82 -5.33 -7.82
CA ILE A 49 4.90 -5.55 -8.95
C ILE A 49 4.71 -7.03 -9.27
N GLU A 50 5.38 -7.91 -8.56
CA GLU A 50 5.38 -9.34 -8.83
C GLU A 50 3.99 -9.96 -8.64
N GLY A 51 3.25 -9.55 -7.58
CA GLY A 51 1.87 -9.97 -7.35
C GLY A 51 0.93 -9.48 -8.45
N SER A 52 1.11 -8.23 -8.90
CA SER A 52 0.35 -7.66 -10.01
C SER A 52 0.61 -8.39 -11.34
N ILE A 53 1.88 -8.73 -11.63
CA ILE A 53 2.25 -9.51 -12.83
C ILE A 53 1.62 -10.91 -12.78
N GLU A 54 1.72 -11.60 -11.65
CA GLU A 54 1.16 -12.95 -11.49
C GLU A 54 -0.37 -12.94 -11.63
N GLY A 55 -1.06 -11.98 -10.99
CA GLY A 55 -2.50 -11.82 -11.13
C GLY A 55 -2.94 -11.56 -12.57
N ALA A 56 -2.23 -10.66 -13.27
CA ALA A 56 -2.51 -10.39 -14.68
C ALA A 56 -2.32 -11.63 -15.58
N ASN A 57 -1.24 -12.38 -15.37
CA ASN A 57 -0.98 -13.62 -16.09
C ASN A 57 -2.04 -14.68 -15.80
N TYR A 58 -2.43 -14.83 -14.53
CA TYR A 58 -3.50 -15.77 -14.14
C TYR A 58 -4.81 -15.48 -14.85
N VAL A 59 -5.24 -14.21 -14.92
CA VAL A 59 -6.42 -13.78 -15.65
C VAL A 59 -6.30 -14.11 -17.14
N ALA A 60 -5.16 -13.80 -17.76
CA ALA A 60 -4.92 -14.02 -19.18
C ALA A 60 -4.87 -15.51 -19.55
N ASP A 61 -4.12 -16.33 -18.81
CA ASP A 61 -3.91 -17.75 -19.08
C ASP A 61 -5.20 -18.58 -18.91
N ASN A 62 -6.09 -18.15 -18.01
CA ASN A 62 -7.37 -18.82 -17.76
C ASN A 62 -8.55 -18.18 -18.49
N ASN A 63 -8.33 -17.14 -19.30
CA ASN A 63 -9.36 -16.38 -20.03
C ASN A 63 -10.52 -15.97 -19.12
N LEU A 64 -10.21 -15.41 -17.94
CA LEU A 64 -11.22 -15.02 -16.95
C LEU A 64 -11.94 -13.73 -17.37
N ASP A 65 -13.23 -13.64 -17.05
CA ASP A 65 -14.08 -12.49 -17.37
C ASP A 65 -13.98 -11.42 -16.25
N ILE A 66 -12.77 -10.94 -16.03
CA ILE A 66 -12.46 -9.83 -15.14
C ILE A 66 -11.36 -8.98 -15.77
N GLN A 67 -11.48 -7.66 -15.67
CA GLN A 67 -10.44 -6.76 -16.12
C GLN A 67 -9.39 -6.62 -15.00
N PHE A 68 -8.15 -6.95 -15.31
CA PHE A 68 -7.02 -6.74 -14.42
C PHE A 68 -6.23 -5.49 -14.85
N VAL A 69 -5.98 -4.58 -13.92
CA VAL A 69 -5.19 -3.36 -14.15
C VAL A 69 -3.84 -3.52 -13.45
N SER A 70 -2.73 -3.25 -14.16
CA SER A 70 -1.41 -3.23 -13.52
C SER A 70 -1.41 -2.24 -12.36
N GLY A 71 -0.94 -2.67 -11.19
CA GLY A 71 -0.97 -1.89 -9.97
C GLY A 71 0.30 -2.01 -9.14
N ILE A 72 0.56 -0.97 -8.37
CA ILE A 72 1.60 -0.89 -7.35
C ILE A 72 1.19 0.15 -6.31
N GLU A 73 1.58 -0.04 -5.06
CA GLU A 73 1.57 1.00 -4.04
C GLU A 73 3.01 1.35 -3.66
N PHE A 74 3.43 2.58 -3.98
CA PHE A 74 4.73 3.09 -3.55
C PHE A 74 4.62 3.76 -2.18
N ASP A 75 5.48 3.35 -1.24
CA ASP A 75 5.76 4.14 -0.06
C ASP A 75 6.60 5.35 -0.48
N SER A 76 6.12 6.53 -0.18
CA SER A 76 6.78 7.79 -0.54
C SER A 76 6.75 8.79 0.61
N SER A 77 7.38 9.94 0.43
CA SER A 77 7.45 10.99 1.44
C SER A 77 7.25 12.38 0.82
N ASP A 78 6.75 13.29 1.65
CA ASP A 78 6.67 14.72 1.36
C ASP A 78 7.05 15.52 2.62
N GLU A 79 7.40 16.79 2.45
CA GLU A 79 7.72 17.69 3.59
C GLU A 79 6.55 17.86 4.58
N LEU A 80 5.31 17.66 4.13
CA LEU A 80 4.10 17.81 4.95
C LEU A 80 3.62 16.50 5.57
N ALA A 81 4.16 15.36 5.10
CA ALA A 81 3.84 14.04 5.62
C ALA A 81 5.05 13.12 5.43
N HIS A 82 5.55 12.57 6.53
CA HIS A 82 6.74 11.70 6.50
C HIS A 82 6.54 10.42 5.70
N GLU A 83 5.29 9.98 5.60
CA GLU A 83 4.91 8.77 4.88
C GLU A 83 3.58 9.05 4.20
N ILE A 84 3.57 8.90 2.88
CA ILE A 84 2.37 8.93 2.04
C ILE A 84 2.50 7.83 1.01
N HIS A 85 1.38 7.24 0.62
CA HIS A 85 1.37 6.20 -0.37
C HIS A 85 0.80 6.71 -1.68
N ILE A 86 1.42 6.28 -2.77
CA ILE A 86 0.99 6.62 -4.13
C ILE A 86 0.75 5.33 -4.89
N LEU A 87 -0.51 5.14 -5.29
CA LEU A 87 -0.91 4.03 -6.15
C LEU A 87 -0.58 4.36 -7.60
N GLY A 88 0.07 3.44 -8.29
CA GLY A 88 0.30 3.53 -9.72
C GLY A 88 -0.58 2.53 -10.46
N TYR A 89 -1.22 2.96 -11.55
CA TYR A 89 -2.08 2.09 -12.35
C TYR A 89 -1.80 2.18 -13.84
N GLY A 90 -1.99 1.07 -14.54
CA GLY A 90 -1.96 1.04 -16.01
C GLY A 90 -0.57 1.23 -16.61
N PHE A 91 0.47 1.07 -15.81
CA PHE A 91 1.86 1.22 -16.26
C PHE A 91 2.39 -0.04 -16.93
N ASP A 92 3.47 0.13 -17.70
CA ASP A 92 4.22 -0.95 -18.30
C ASP A 92 5.15 -1.61 -17.24
N TYR A 93 4.95 -2.90 -16.98
CA TYR A 93 5.77 -3.68 -16.04
C TYR A 93 7.26 -3.72 -16.41
N ASP A 94 7.60 -3.57 -17.69
CA ASP A 94 8.97 -3.60 -18.18
C ASP A 94 9.62 -2.21 -18.24
N SER A 95 8.91 -1.16 -17.80
CA SER A 95 9.44 0.19 -17.74
C SER A 95 10.75 0.26 -16.95
N PRO A 96 11.84 0.78 -17.55
CA PRO A 96 13.11 0.96 -16.85
C PRO A 96 12.98 1.89 -15.63
N ALA A 97 12.07 2.87 -15.66
CA ALA A 97 11.81 3.79 -14.55
C ALA A 97 11.30 3.03 -13.33
N ILE A 98 10.24 2.21 -13.49
CA ILE A 98 9.68 1.35 -12.43
C ILE A 98 10.75 0.39 -11.91
N ARG A 99 11.43 -0.37 -12.80
CA ARG A 99 12.43 -1.36 -12.40
C ARG A 99 13.60 -0.74 -11.62
N SER A 100 14.06 0.45 -12.02
CA SER A 100 15.11 1.18 -11.31
C SER A 100 14.67 1.66 -9.94
N ALA A 101 13.44 2.18 -9.82
CA ALA A 101 12.86 2.61 -8.55
C ALA A 101 12.74 1.43 -7.58
N LEU A 102 12.14 0.32 -8.02
CA LEU A 102 12.00 -0.89 -7.22
C LEU A 102 13.32 -1.44 -6.72
N SER A 103 14.36 -1.44 -7.56
CA SER A 103 15.69 -1.89 -7.14
C SER A 103 16.25 -1.07 -5.97
N LYS A 104 15.97 0.24 -5.92
CA LYS A 104 16.40 1.12 -4.82
C LYS A 104 15.60 0.86 -3.55
N VAL A 105 14.26 0.85 -3.64
CA VAL A 105 13.40 0.71 -2.47
C VAL A 105 13.53 -0.66 -1.81
N VAL A 106 13.74 -1.72 -2.61
CA VAL A 106 14.05 -3.07 -2.09
C VAL A 106 15.36 -3.08 -1.30
N LEU A 107 16.41 -2.41 -1.80
CA LEU A 107 17.68 -2.29 -1.08
C LEU A 107 17.54 -1.52 0.23
N TRP A 108 16.81 -0.41 0.24
CA TRP A 108 16.56 0.38 1.44
C TRP A 108 15.73 -0.40 2.46
N ARG A 109 14.71 -1.13 2.00
CA ARG A 109 13.91 -2.02 2.85
C ARG A 109 14.77 -3.11 3.49
N ALA A 110 15.65 -3.76 2.71
CA ALA A 110 16.57 -4.78 3.23
C ALA A 110 17.48 -4.23 4.33
N ARG A 111 18.08 -3.05 4.14
CA ARG A 111 18.92 -2.39 5.15
C ARG A 111 18.16 -2.08 6.44
N ARG A 112 16.94 -1.53 6.32
CA ARG A 112 16.09 -1.25 7.46
C ARG A 112 15.71 -2.53 8.20
N ASN A 113 15.35 -3.59 7.49
CA ASN A 113 14.98 -4.87 8.08
C ASN A 113 16.14 -5.52 8.84
N ASP A 114 17.35 -5.44 8.30
CA ASP A 114 18.56 -5.91 8.98
C ASP A 114 18.76 -5.17 10.31
N ALA A 115 18.61 -3.85 10.29
CA ALA A 115 18.71 -3.04 11.51
C ALA A 115 17.59 -3.36 12.53
N ILE A 116 16.36 -3.63 12.09
CA ILE A 116 15.26 -4.08 12.97
C ILE A 116 15.62 -5.43 13.60
N PHE A 117 16.06 -6.39 12.78
CA PHE A 117 16.46 -7.72 13.27
C PHE A 117 17.52 -7.63 14.36
N GLN A 118 18.62 -6.90 14.10
CA GLN A 118 19.70 -6.70 15.08
C GLN A 118 19.19 -6.03 16.36
N THR A 119 18.33 -5.01 16.22
CA THR A 119 17.75 -4.33 17.38
C THR A 119 16.87 -5.26 18.22
N LEU A 120 16.07 -6.12 17.60
CA LEU A 120 15.25 -7.10 18.32
C LEU A 120 16.11 -8.12 19.08
N ILE A 121 17.22 -8.60 18.50
CA ILE A 121 18.19 -9.46 19.18
C ILE A 121 18.82 -8.73 20.38
N GLU A 122 19.24 -7.45 20.21
CA GLU A 122 19.78 -6.63 21.32
C GLU A 122 18.77 -6.43 22.44
N LEU A 123 17.48 -6.35 22.12
CA LEU A 123 16.39 -6.25 23.10
C LEU A 123 16.07 -7.59 23.80
N GLY A 124 16.71 -8.68 23.39
CA GLY A 124 16.59 -10.00 24.00
C GLY A 124 15.49 -10.89 23.42
N TYR A 125 14.92 -10.54 22.26
CA TYR A 125 13.98 -11.41 21.57
C TYR A 125 14.73 -12.58 20.88
N ASP A 126 14.31 -13.80 21.15
CA ASP A 126 14.88 -15.00 20.54
C ASP A 126 14.16 -15.28 19.20
N ILE A 127 14.65 -14.63 18.16
CA ILE A 127 14.21 -14.78 16.77
C ILE A 127 15.41 -15.08 15.88
N ASN A 128 15.21 -15.78 14.76
CA ASN A 128 16.25 -16.05 13.79
C ASN A 128 15.81 -15.69 12.36
N ILE A 129 16.78 -15.67 11.45
CA ILE A 129 16.54 -15.23 10.07
C ILE A 129 15.67 -16.24 9.29
N GLU A 130 15.77 -17.52 9.61
CA GLU A 130 14.99 -18.58 8.99
C GLU A 130 13.50 -18.43 9.32
N GLU A 131 13.16 -18.03 10.55
CA GLU A 131 11.77 -17.74 10.98
C GLU A 131 11.22 -16.54 10.22
N ILE A 132 12.02 -15.47 10.06
CA ILE A 132 11.63 -14.29 9.29
C ILE A 132 11.39 -14.66 7.82
N MET A 133 12.31 -15.43 7.23
CA MET A 133 12.21 -15.85 5.83
C MET A 133 11.11 -16.88 5.57
N ALA A 134 10.63 -17.58 6.61
CA ALA A 134 9.52 -18.53 6.48
C ALA A 134 8.16 -17.84 6.33
N VAL A 135 8.04 -16.60 6.79
CA VAL A 135 6.81 -15.82 6.59
C VAL A 135 6.65 -15.49 5.10
N ASN A 136 5.45 -15.76 4.56
CA ASN A 136 5.11 -15.55 3.15
C ASN A 136 6.13 -16.18 2.15
N GLY A 137 6.79 -17.27 2.55
CA GLY A 137 7.78 -17.94 1.70
C GLY A 137 9.01 -17.08 1.39
N GLY A 138 9.29 -16.05 2.18
CA GLY A 138 10.42 -15.13 2.00
C GLY A 138 10.27 -14.11 0.86
N ARG A 139 9.08 -14.01 0.27
CA ARG A 139 8.80 -13.09 -0.85
C ARG A 139 8.87 -11.63 -0.43
N TYR A 140 8.42 -11.34 0.77
CA TYR A 140 8.42 -9.99 1.34
C TYR A 140 8.85 -10.02 2.81
N THR A 141 9.62 -9.03 3.21
CA THR A 141 9.92 -8.77 4.62
C THR A 141 9.70 -7.29 4.92
N GLY A 142 8.82 -7.03 5.86
CA GLY A 142 8.51 -5.70 6.39
C GLY A 142 8.32 -5.72 7.90
N LYS A 143 7.95 -4.61 8.51
CA LYS A 143 7.60 -4.59 9.95
C LYS A 143 6.51 -5.61 10.31
N PRO A 144 5.44 -5.83 9.48
CA PRO A 144 4.45 -6.85 9.75
C PRO A 144 5.03 -8.27 9.87
N THR A 145 6.05 -8.59 9.07
CA THR A 145 6.75 -9.90 9.14
C THR A 145 7.37 -10.13 10.52
N PHE A 146 8.08 -9.13 11.06
CA PHE A 146 8.65 -9.21 12.40
C PHE A 146 7.57 -9.34 13.47
N ALA A 147 6.47 -8.58 13.34
CA ALA A 147 5.33 -8.69 14.26
C ALA A 147 4.74 -10.10 14.27
N ARG A 148 4.52 -10.71 13.09
CA ARG A 148 4.02 -12.10 12.98
C ARG A 148 4.94 -13.10 13.68
N VAL A 149 6.25 -13.04 13.42
CA VAL A 149 7.21 -13.94 14.10
C VAL A 149 7.20 -13.76 15.62
N LEU A 150 7.11 -12.53 16.10
CA LEU A 150 7.03 -12.26 17.53
C LEU A 150 5.74 -12.81 18.17
N VAL A 151 4.62 -12.75 17.45
CA VAL A 151 3.34 -13.36 17.87
C VAL A 151 3.42 -14.89 17.85
N ASP A 152 3.94 -15.49 16.80
CA ASP A 152 4.09 -16.95 16.67
C ASP A 152 4.98 -17.53 17.78
N LYS A 153 5.96 -16.76 18.26
CA LYS A 153 6.81 -17.12 19.40
C LYS A 153 6.17 -16.81 20.77
N GLY A 154 4.99 -16.26 20.79
CA GLY A 154 4.23 -15.98 22.01
C GLY A 154 4.70 -14.76 22.80
N TYR A 155 5.45 -13.87 22.20
CA TYR A 155 5.87 -12.60 22.84
C TYR A 155 4.72 -11.59 22.91
N PHE A 156 3.79 -11.65 21.97
CA PHE A 156 2.62 -10.75 21.86
C PHE A 156 1.36 -11.55 21.52
N GLU A 157 0.20 -11.00 21.89
CA GLU A 157 -1.10 -11.64 21.64
C GLU A 157 -1.60 -11.50 20.20
N SER A 158 -1.20 -10.41 19.52
CA SER A 158 -1.57 -10.12 18.13
C SER A 158 -0.52 -9.25 17.45
N VAL A 159 -0.60 -9.16 16.13
CA VAL A 159 0.22 -8.25 15.32
C VAL A 159 0.05 -6.80 15.78
N THR A 160 -1.20 -6.37 16.01
CA THR A 160 -1.49 -5.03 16.55
C THR A 160 -0.80 -4.79 17.89
N ASP A 161 -0.86 -5.78 18.80
CA ASP A 161 -0.21 -5.71 20.10
C ASP A 161 1.32 -5.57 19.98
N ALA A 162 1.94 -6.29 19.03
CA ALA A 162 3.37 -6.18 18.74
C ALA A 162 3.75 -4.79 18.22
N PHE A 163 2.92 -4.20 17.35
CA PHE A 163 3.13 -2.82 16.90
C PHE A 163 3.00 -1.83 18.04
N GLU A 164 1.90 -1.86 18.78
CA GLU A 164 1.61 -0.89 19.84
C GLU A 164 2.60 -0.92 21.00
N LYS A 165 3.01 -2.14 21.41
CA LYS A 165 3.88 -2.31 22.59
C LYS A 165 5.37 -2.35 22.28
N LEU A 166 5.76 -2.55 21.00
CA LEU A 166 7.16 -2.68 20.64
C LEU A 166 7.54 -1.90 19.37
N LEU A 167 7.03 -2.26 18.20
CA LEU A 167 7.57 -1.78 16.93
C LEU A 167 7.36 -0.28 16.70
N ASP A 168 6.29 0.29 17.25
CA ASP A 168 5.95 1.71 17.16
C ASP A 168 6.07 2.48 18.47
N SER A 169 6.49 1.80 19.56
CA SER A 169 6.68 2.44 20.88
C SER A 169 8.12 2.42 21.37
N ASN A 170 8.94 1.48 20.91
CA ASN A 170 10.34 1.43 21.30
C ASN A 170 11.14 2.47 20.50
N GLU A 171 11.83 3.38 21.22
CA GLU A 171 12.55 4.51 20.64
C GLU A 171 13.57 4.09 19.58
N LYS A 172 14.32 2.99 19.80
CA LYS A 172 15.28 2.48 18.82
C LYS A 172 14.61 1.98 17.54
N LEU A 173 13.52 1.21 17.67
CA LEU A 173 12.78 0.65 16.52
C LEU A 173 12.02 1.73 15.75
N CYS A 174 11.44 2.72 16.44
CA CYS A 174 10.80 3.88 15.80
C CYS A 174 11.77 4.72 14.96
N ALA A 175 13.05 4.79 15.39
CA ALA A 175 14.08 5.50 14.65
C ALA A 175 14.51 4.80 13.35
N LEU A 176 14.23 3.50 13.21
CA LEU A 176 14.57 2.69 12.03
C LEU A 176 13.51 2.87 10.93
N ARG A 177 13.49 4.04 10.31
CA ARG A 177 12.61 4.32 9.18
C ARG A 177 13.19 3.78 7.89
N LYS A 178 12.33 3.30 6.98
CA LYS A 178 12.70 2.97 5.61
C LYS A 178 12.97 4.28 4.85
N GLU A 179 14.05 4.34 4.09
CA GLU A 179 14.21 5.38 3.07
C GLU A 179 13.12 5.21 2.02
N THR A 180 12.51 6.31 1.60
CA THR A 180 11.44 6.34 0.61
C THR A 180 11.78 7.32 -0.50
N LEU A 181 11.19 7.13 -1.67
CA LEU A 181 11.28 8.10 -2.74
C LEU A 181 10.41 9.34 -2.42
N PRO A 182 10.83 10.54 -2.81
CA PRO A 182 9.96 11.72 -2.78
C PRO A 182 8.71 11.51 -3.64
N ALA A 183 7.57 12.05 -3.21
CA ALA A 183 6.30 11.88 -3.91
C ALA A 183 6.31 12.37 -5.37
N ASN A 184 6.97 13.51 -5.63
CA ASN A 184 7.15 14.02 -7.00
C ASN A 184 7.90 13.01 -7.88
N ASP A 185 8.97 12.39 -7.35
CA ASP A 185 9.75 11.41 -8.11
C ASP A 185 8.91 10.15 -8.41
N VAL A 186 8.09 9.71 -7.46
CA VAL A 186 7.17 8.56 -7.64
C VAL A 186 6.15 8.84 -8.73
N ILE A 187 5.54 10.05 -8.72
CA ILE A 187 4.58 10.47 -9.75
C ILE A 187 5.24 10.46 -11.13
N ASP A 188 6.44 11.06 -11.25
CA ASP A 188 7.19 11.08 -12.50
C ASP A 188 7.54 9.67 -13.00
N ILE A 189 7.97 8.76 -12.10
CA ILE A 189 8.28 7.36 -12.41
C ILE A 189 7.06 6.63 -12.98
N ILE A 190 5.89 6.81 -12.36
CA ILE A 190 4.64 6.20 -12.83
C ILE A 190 4.25 6.74 -14.21
N HIS A 191 4.39 8.06 -14.42
CA HIS A 191 4.11 8.71 -15.72
C HIS A 191 5.08 8.24 -16.80
N GLU A 192 6.39 8.18 -16.52
CA GLU A 192 7.38 7.65 -17.45
C GLU A 192 7.09 6.20 -17.87
N ALA A 193 6.43 5.44 -17.00
CA ALA A 193 6.00 4.09 -17.29
C ALA A 193 4.64 4.02 -18.03
N GLY A 194 4.03 5.17 -18.36
CA GLY A 194 2.75 5.27 -19.07
C GLY A 194 1.52 5.09 -18.18
N GLY A 195 1.70 5.06 -16.86
CA GLY A 195 0.65 4.91 -15.86
C GLY A 195 0.03 6.21 -15.38
N ILE A 196 -0.89 6.11 -14.44
CA ILE A 196 -1.48 7.22 -13.69
C ILE A 196 -1.16 7.05 -12.20
N ALA A 197 -0.92 8.18 -11.52
CA ALA A 197 -0.57 8.24 -10.10
C ALA A 197 -1.76 8.72 -9.26
N ILE A 198 -2.09 8.00 -8.19
CA ILE A 198 -3.26 8.25 -7.33
C ILE A 198 -2.79 8.36 -5.87
N MET A 199 -3.24 9.38 -5.15
CA MET A 199 -3.03 9.47 -3.70
C MET A 199 -3.85 8.39 -2.99
N ALA A 200 -3.20 7.46 -2.30
CA ALA A 200 -3.83 6.38 -1.54
C ALA A 200 -4.45 6.91 -0.23
N HIS A 201 -5.51 6.27 0.24
CA HIS A 201 -6.15 6.40 1.58
C HIS A 201 -5.85 7.72 2.34
N PRO A 202 -6.28 8.89 1.84
CA PRO A 202 -5.90 10.19 2.42
C PRO A 202 -6.23 10.35 3.89
N MET A 203 -7.20 9.62 4.42
CA MET A 203 -7.63 9.72 5.81
C MET A 203 -6.71 8.96 6.79
N GLU A 204 -5.80 8.11 6.30
CA GLU A 204 -4.83 7.39 7.13
C GLU A 204 -3.62 8.23 7.56
N TYR A 205 -3.34 9.34 6.89
CA TYR A 205 -2.22 10.23 7.27
C TYR A 205 -2.53 11.14 8.48
N LYS A 206 -3.71 10.98 9.07
CA LYS A 206 -4.06 11.65 10.32
C LYS A 206 -3.32 10.99 11.49
N GLU A 207 -2.52 11.76 12.21
CA GLU A 207 -1.85 11.25 13.42
C GLU A 207 -2.89 10.85 14.49
N ARG A 208 -2.60 9.80 15.27
CA ARG A 208 -3.52 9.29 16.32
C ARG A 208 -3.97 10.38 17.30
N SER A 209 -3.10 11.34 17.63
CA SER A 209 -3.39 12.45 18.54
C SER A 209 -3.97 13.68 17.85
N GLU A 210 -4.04 13.71 16.53
CA GLU A 210 -4.49 14.84 15.73
C GLU A 210 -6.02 14.88 15.62
N SER A 211 -6.61 16.03 15.90
CA SER A 211 -8.04 16.23 15.66
C SER A 211 -8.32 16.34 14.15
N LEU A 212 -9.53 15.99 13.73
CA LEU A 212 -9.96 16.17 12.33
C LEU A 212 -9.86 17.64 11.90
N GLU A 213 -10.21 18.58 12.80
CA GLU A 213 -10.12 20.03 12.54
C GLU A 213 -8.70 20.49 12.24
N SER A 214 -7.70 19.90 12.91
CA SER A 214 -6.27 20.16 12.67
C SER A 214 -5.77 19.47 11.40
N TYR A 215 -6.22 18.24 11.15
CA TYR A 215 -5.79 17.42 10.04
C TYR A 215 -6.26 17.95 8.68
N MET A 216 -7.53 18.34 8.56
CA MET A 216 -8.12 18.74 7.28
C MET A 216 -7.36 19.87 6.55
N PRO A 217 -6.92 20.97 7.22
CA PRO A 217 -6.08 21.99 6.55
C PRO A 217 -4.73 21.46 6.06
N ARG A 218 -4.12 20.53 6.80
CA ARG A 218 -2.86 19.87 6.42
C ARG A 218 -3.06 18.97 5.20
N LEU A 219 -4.15 18.19 5.20
CA LEU A 219 -4.51 17.36 4.05
C LEU A 219 -4.76 18.20 2.78
N VAL A 220 -5.52 19.29 2.89
CA VAL A 220 -5.75 20.21 1.76
C VAL A 220 -4.43 20.74 1.19
N LYS A 221 -3.49 21.10 2.07
CA LYS A 221 -2.17 21.60 1.66
C LYS A 221 -1.35 20.50 0.96
N LEU A 222 -1.36 19.28 1.51
CA LEU A 222 -0.70 18.12 0.91
C LEU A 222 -1.29 17.80 -0.47
N MET A 223 -2.61 17.71 -0.58
CA MET A 223 -3.29 17.51 -1.86
C MET A 223 -2.94 18.60 -2.90
N GLY A 224 -2.86 19.88 -2.47
CA GLY A 224 -2.43 20.98 -3.33
C GLY A 224 -1.04 20.78 -3.89
N ARG A 225 -0.08 20.31 -3.07
CA ARG A 225 1.29 19.99 -3.51
C ARG A 225 1.31 18.82 -4.49
N LEU A 226 0.57 17.74 -4.19
CA LEU A 226 0.50 16.60 -5.10
C LEU A 226 -0.11 16.98 -6.46
N VAL A 227 -1.09 17.89 -6.47
CA VAL A 227 -1.61 18.46 -7.73
C VAL A 227 -0.52 19.26 -8.49
N GLU A 228 0.29 20.02 -7.78
CA GLU A 228 1.45 20.71 -8.39
C GLU A 228 2.49 19.74 -8.96
N TYR A 229 2.66 18.56 -8.33
CA TYR A 229 3.52 17.47 -8.82
C TYR A 229 2.91 16.68 -9.98
N GLY A 230 1.62 16.89 -10.27
CA GLY A 230 0.93 16.23 -11.39
C GLY A 230 0.19 14.96 -11.01
N ILE A 231 -0.20 14.75 -9.74
CA ILE A 231 -1.02 13.62 -9.33
C ILE A 231 -2.31 13.55 -10.17
N ASP A 232 -2.68 12.36 -10.66
CA ASP A 232 -3.84 12.17 -11.53
C ASP A 232 -5.14 11.98 -10.78
N GLY A 233 -5.09 11.50 -9.54
CA GLY A 233 -6.31 11.18 -8.80
C GLY A 233 -6.13 10.98 -7.30
N ILE A 234 -7.24 10.64 -6.66
CA ILE A 234 -7.34 10.40 -5.22
C ILE A 234 -8.21 9.18 -4.98
N GLU A 235 -7.78 8.30 -4.09
CA GLU A 235 -8.62 7.24 -3.54
C GLU A 235 -9.60 7.85 -2.55
N CYS A 236 -10.86 7.98 -2.98
CA CYS A 236 -11.89 8.65 -2.20
C CYS A 236 -12.76 7.70 -1.37
N GLU A 237 -12.87 6.44 -1.81
CA GLU A 237 -13.60 5.39 -1.12
C GLU A 237 -12.59 4.35 -0.60
N HIS A 238 -12.36 4.39 0.70
CA HIS A 238 -11.45 3.51 1.42
C HIS A 238 -12.04 3.23 2.81
N PRO A 239 -11.79 2.05 3.43
CA PRO A 239 -12.31 1.72 4.76
C PRO A 239 -11.96 2.71 5.87
N SER A 240 -10.86 3.44 5.75
CA SER A 240 -10.46 4.49 6.72
C SER A 240 -11.30 5.77 6.64
N ALA A 241 -12.05 5.97 5.56
CA ALA A 241 -12.86 7.16 5.36
C ALA A 241 -14.32 6.91 5.72
N THR A 242 -14.89 7.76 6.54
CA THR A 242 -16.34 7.80 6.73
C THR A 242 -17.07 8.22 5.46
N ALA A 243 -18.36 7.94 5.35
CA ALA A 243 -19.16 8.36 4.19
C ALA A 243 -19.16 9.89 3.96
N GLU A 244 -19.00 10.68 5.03
CA GLU A 244 -18.89 12.14 4.95
C GLU A 244 -17.52 12.57 4.40
N GLU A 245 -16.45 11.97 4.90
CA GLU A 245 -15.08 12.20 4.43
C GLU A 245 -14.90 11.76 2.97
N ALA A 246 -15.41 10.59 2.60
CA ALA A 246 -15.39 10.12 1.21
C ALA A 246 -16.12 11.08 0.26
N ARG A 247 -17.27 11.63 0.69
CA ARG A 247 -17.98 12.65 -0.08
C ARG A 247 -17.15 13.92 -0.25
N TRP A 248 -16.54 14.39 0.84
CA TRP A 248 -15.67 15.56 0.81
C TRP A 248 -14.44 15.34 -0.10
N LEU A 249 -13.80 14.16 -0.03
CA LEU A 249 -12.69 13.81 -0.92
C LEU A 249 -13.11 13.82 -2.41
N LYS A 250 -14.30 13.28 -2.73
CA LYS A 250 -14.86 13.32 -4.07
C LYS A 250 -15.09 14.77 -4.57
N GLU A 251 -15.61 15.63 -3.72
CA GLU A 251 -15.79 17.06 -4.05
C GLU A 251 -14.45 17.74 -4.33
N CYS A 252 -13.41 17.44 -3.52
CA CYS A 252 -12.05 17.92 -3.74
C CYS A 252 -11.46 17.39 -5.05
N ALA A 253 -11.62 16.11 -5.34
CA ALA A 253 -11.16 15.50 -6.59
C ALA A 253 -11.83 16.14 -7.81
N MET A 254 -13.15 16.29 -7.79
CA MET A 254 -13.90 16.92 -8.88
C MET A 254 -13.48 18.37 -9.12
N LYS A 255 -13.27 19.14 -8.03
CA LYS A 255 -12.81 20.55 -8.12
C LYS A 255 -11.44 20.67 -8.80
N ASN A 256 -10.57 19.71 -8.56
CA ASN A 256 -9.23 19.68 -9.14
C ASN A 256 -9.13 18.85 -10.43
N ARG A 257 -10.25 18.31 -10.94
CA ARG A 257 -10.33 17.46 -12.14
C ARG A 257 -9.50 16.19 -12.02
N LEU A 258 -9.45 15.62 -10.82
CA LEU A 258 -8.73 14.40 -10.52
C LEU A 258 -9.62 13.17 -10.72
N VAL A 259 -8.99 12.06 -11.05
CA VAL A 259 -9.63 10.74 -11.08
C VAL A 259 -10.04 10.32 -9.67
N ILE A 260 -11.19 9.67 -9.55
CA ILE A 260 -11.68 9.12 -8.28
C ILE A 260 -11.51 7.61 -8.35
N THR A 261 -10.83 7.03 -7.37
CA THR A 261 -10.73 5.59 -7.21
C THR A 261 -11.34 5.12 -5.90
N ALA A 262 -11.52 3.81 -5.80
CA ALA A 262 -12.00 3.09 -4.63
C ALA A 262 -11.17 1.83 -4.44
N GLY A 263 -10.85 1.49 -3.20
CA GLY A 263 -10.12 0.28 -2.85
C GLY A 263 -10.49 -0.23 -1.47
N SER A 264 -10.36 -1.54 -1.30
CA SER A 264 -10.58 -2.19 -0.01
C SER A 264 -9.37 -2.13 0.91
N ASP A 265 -8.20 -1.91 0.36
CA ASP A 265 -6.91 -2.05 1.04
C ASP A 265 -6.83 -3.41 1.79
N PHE A 266 -7.33 -4.45 1.10
CA PHE A 266 -7.42 -5.79 1.68
C PHE A 266 -6.03 -6.39 1.87
N HIS A 267 -5.77 -6.86 3.09
CA HIS A 267 -4.56 -7.60 3.45
C HIS A 267 -4.89 -9.02 3.91
N SER A 268 -5.92 -9.19 4.74
CA SER A 268 -6.33 -10.49 5.26
C SER A 268 -7.74 -10.46 5.85
N ASP A 269 -8.35 -11.64 5.97
CA ASP A 269 -9.65 -11.79 6.66
C ASP A 269 -9.56 -11.55 8.18
N ALA A 270 -8.36 -11.73 8.75
CA ALA A 270 -8.12 -11.57 10.19
C ALA A 270 -7.95 -10.09 10.61
N VAL A 271 -7.56 -9.23 9.68
CA VAL A 271 -7.38 -7.80 9.91
C VAL A 271 -8.60 -7.06 9.39
N LYS A 272 -9.70 -7.11 10.15
CA LYS A 272 -10.67 -6.01 10.05
C LYS A 272 -9.98 -4.81 10.67
N ARG A 273 -9.39 -3.95 9.84
CA ARG A 273 -8.93 -2.63 10.30
C ARG A 273 -10.16 -1.93 10.88
N VAL A 274 -10.23 -1.88 12.21
CA VAL A 274 -11.21 -1.06 12.93
C VAL A 274 -10.59 0.31 13.01
N TYR A 275 -10.98 1.17 12.09
CA TYR A 275 -10.61 2.59 12.10
C TYR A 275 -11.56 3.38 12.98
#